data_b36a41f604b96bd9d22f20361434c69b
#
_entry.id   b36a41f604b96bd9d22f20361434c69b
#
_cell.length_a   1.000
_cell.length_b   1.000
_cell.length_c   1.000
_cell.angle_alpha   90.00
_cell.angle_beta   90.00
_cell.angle_gamma   90.00
#
_symmetry.space_group_name_H-M   'P 1'
#
loop_
_entity.id
_entity.type
_entity.pdbx_description
1 polymer ?
#
loop_
_entity_poly.entity_id
_entity_poly.type
_entity_poly.pdbx_seq_one_letter_code
_entity_poly.pdbx_strand_id
1 'polypeptide(L)'
;SLDKLVGRIARRNVAAGDFFYEGDISDNPARPRDYHFRRPWGVPVRYHDFQAILDAGAKPDFLEFHYSYKDLDMDVDEVFAAYKDNPLPMGYTCHLPDLFSGDFILDLASPDDAVWERSIRELQRTIDITKSLRPYFTQEEDPVFIATLGGFTKEGPVDPEQIPAMYDRIIEGLKHVDYSGVRLAPQTLPPYPWL
;
A
#
# COMPACT_ATOMS: atom_id res chain seq x y z
N SER A 1 12.91 33.75 20.88
CA SER A 1 12.43 34.97 20.21
C SER A 1 11.96 34.61 18.79
N LEU A 2 11.01 35.35 18.26
CA LEU A 2 10.45 35.14 16.93
C LEU A 2 11.54 35.20 15.85
N ASP A 3 12.54 36.04 16.03
CA ASP A 3 13.65 36.19 15.09
C ASP A 3 14.49 34.92 14.91
N LYS A 4 14.44 34.02 15.87
CA LYS A 4 15.07 32.69 15.75
C LYS A 4 14.26 31.69 14.89
N LEU A 5 12.99 31.99 14.62
CA LEU A 5 12.08 31.11 13.86
C LEU A 5 11.94 31.56 12.42
N VAL A 6 12.00 32.86 12.16
CA VAL A 6 11.81 33.43 10.82
C VAL A 6 12.88 32.92 9.87
N GLY A 7 12.46 32.33 8.74
CA GLY A 7 13.38 31.75 7.74
C GLY A 7 13.94 30.38 8.11
N ARG A 8 13.44 29.73 9.17
CA ARG A 8 13.79 28.37 9.57
C ARG A 8 12.72 27.38 9.12
N ILE A 9 13.09 26.14 9.05
CA ILE A 9 12.18 25.05 8.67
C ILE A 9 11.84 24.24 9.91
N ALA A 10 10.54 24.06 10.14
CA ALA A 10 10.05 23.18 11.19
C ALA A 10 10.33 21.72 10.80
N ARG A 11 10.88 20.95 11.73
CA ARG A 11 11.15 19.51 11.58
C ARG A 11 9.95 18.62 11.92
N ARG A 12 8.91 19.21 12.51
CA ARG A 12 7.64 18.55 12.85
C ARG A 12 6.50 19.54 12.71
N ASN A 13 5.29 19.03 12.64
CA ASN A 13 4.11 19.85 12.77
C ASN A 13 4.01 20.40 14.20
N VAL A 14 3.82 21.71 14.32
CA VAL A 14 3.62 22.41 15.60
C VAL A 14 2.20 22.94 15.61
N ALA A 15 1.39 22.46 16.55
CA ALA A 15 0.01 22.89 16.67
C ALA A 15 -0.09 24.33 17.16
N ALA A 16 -1.22 25.00 16.86
CA ALA A 16 -1.48 26.35 17.38
C ALA A 16 -1.52 26.32 18.91
N GLY A 17 -0.67 27.12 19.55
CA GLY A 17 -0.52 27.18 21.00
C GLY A 17 0.62 26.34 21.57
N ASP A 18 1.28 25.50 20.75
CA ASP A 18 2.47 24.76 21.16
C ASP A 18 3.73 25.64 21.19
N PHE A 19 4.71 25.18 21.97
CA PHE A 19 6.03 25.79 22.01
C PHE A 19 6.95 25.21 20.94
N PHE A 20 7.82 26.07 20.39
CA PHE A 20 8.96 25.65 19.57
C PHE A 20 10.16 25.37 20.46
N TYR A 21 10.74 24.20 20.32
CA TYR A 21 12.01 23.81 20.91
C TYR A 21 13.15 23.95 19.90
N GLU A 22 14.38 24.06 20.35
CA GLU A 22 15.53 24.18 19.43
C GLU A 22 15.66 22.98 18.50
N GLY A 23 15.26 21.79 18.94
CA GLY A 23 15.23 20.59 18.11
C GLY A 23 14.13 20.58 17.02
N ASP A 24 13.13 21.45 17.12
CA ASP A 24 12.01 21.53 16.18
C ASP A 24 12.33 22.35 14.94
N ILE A 25 13.46 23.07 14.93
CA ILE A 25 13.87 23.95 13.85
C ILE A 25 15.21 23.54 13.27
N SER A 26 15.38 23.77 11.98
CA SER A 26 16.64 23.49 11.27
C SER A 26 17.34 24.78 10.89
N ASP A 27 18.64 24.82 11.12
CA ASP A 27 19.51 25.91 10.65
C ASP A 27 19.76 25.89 9.14
N ASN A 28 19.51 24.72 8.52
CA ASN A 28 19.61 24.56 7.07
C ASN A 28 18.22 24.64 6.44
N PRO A 29 18.00 25.56 5.47
CA PRO A 29 16.83 25.48 4.64
C PRO A 29 16.81 24.08 4.00
N ALA A 30 15.69 23.37 4.10
CA ALA A 30 15.54 22.11 3.39
C ALA A 30 15.71 22.42 1.90
N ARG A 31 16.87 22.11 1.37
CA ARG A 31 17.07 22.15 -0.07
C ARG A 31 16.48 20.86 -0.62
N PRO A 32 15.61 20.92 -1.61
CA PRO A 32 15.22 19.74 -2.36
C PRO A 32 16.50 19.02 -2.78
N ARG A 33 16.67 17.78 -2.38
CA ARG A 33 17.79 16.96 -2.82
C ARG A 33 17.27 16.08 -3.94
N ASP A 34 17.86 16.17 -5.12
CA ASP A 34 17.65 15.16 -6.14
C ASP A 34 18.44 13.92 -5.72
N TYR A 35 17.71 12.90 -5.29
CA TYR A 35 18.29 11.61 -4.98
C TYR A 35 18.29 10.74 -6.23
N HIS A 36 19.47 10.23 -6.60
CA HIS A 36 19.63 9.25 -7.66
C HIS A 36 20.04 7.93 -7.04
N PHE A 37 19.12 7.00 -7.01
CA PHE A 37 19.38 5.66 -6.50
C PHE A 37 19.75 4.72 -7.68
N ARG A 38 20.60 3.71 -7.39
CA ARG A 38 20.94 2.69 -8.40
C ARG A 38 19.79 1.75 -8.73
N ARG A 39 18.80 1.69 -7.84
CA ARG A 39 17.58 0.88 -7.99
C ARG A 39 16.38 1.79 -7.90
N PRO A 40 15.29 1.45 -8.59
CA PRO A 40 14.03 2.16 -8.44
C PRO A 40 13.62 2.20 -6.96
N TRP A 41 13.09 3.33 -6.54
CA TRP A 41 12.56 3.52 -5.20
C TRP A 41 11.14 4.04 -5.28
N GLY A 42 10.31 3.63 -4.33
CA GLY A 42 8.92 4.01 -4.23
C GLY A 42 8.56 4.59 -2.88
N VAL A 43 7.38 5.18 -2.82
CA VAL A 43 6.81 5.76 -1.59
C VAL A 43 5.47 5.10 -1.33
N PRO A 44 5.23 4.58 -0.11
CA PRO A 44 3.90 4.12 0.27
C PRO A 44 2.94 5.31 0.37
N VAL A 45 1.78 5.17 -0.25
CA VAL A 45 0.76 6.20 -0.36
C VAL A 45 -0.65 5.61 -0.24
N ARG A 46 -1.61 6.51 -0.07
CA ARG A 46 -3.03 6.22 -0.18
C ARG A 46 -3.70 7.16 -1.18
N TYR A 47 -4.91 6.86 -1.60
CA TYR A 47 -5.65 7.71 -2.54
C TYR A 47 -5.83 9.16 -2.05
N HIS A 48 -5.89 9.36 -0.74
CA HIS A 48 -6.11 10.69 -0.17
C HIS A 48 -4.83 11.53 0.02
N ASP A 49 -3.62 10.94 -0.06
CA ASP A 49 -2.37 11.64 0.28
C ASP A 49 -1.30 11.63 -0.82
N PHE A 50 -1.41 10.76 -1.85
CA PHE A 50 -0.37 10.66 -2.88
C PHE A 50 -0.11 12.00 -3.58
N GLN A 51 -1.16 12.79 -3.82
CA GLN A 51 -1.02 14.09 -4.46
C GLN A 51 -0.21 15.06 -3.60
N ALA A 52 -0.47 15.10 -2.30
CA ALA A 52 0.27 15.97 -1.38
C ALA A 52 1.76 15.60 -1.31
N ILE A 53 2.08 14.32 -1.43
CA ILE A 53 3.46 13.82 -1.47
C ILE A 53 4.17 14.27 -2.75
N LEU A 54 3.50 14.19 -3.90
CA LEU A 54 4.01 14.67 -5.17
C LEU A 54 4.18 16.20 -5.18
N ASP A 55 3.20 16.93 -4.66
CA ASP A 55 3.23 18.41 -4.56
C ASP A 55 4.33 18.89 -3.61
N ALA A 56 4.72 18.10 -2.62
CA ALA A 56 5.87 18.35 -1.76
C ALA A 56 7.23 18.18 -2.49
N GLY A 57 7.21 17.79 -3.77
CA GLY A 57 8.40 17.65 -4.61
C GLY A 57 9.06 16.28 -4.53
N ALA A 58 8.39 15.26 -4.01
CA ALA A 58 8.87 13.88 -4.11
C ALA A 58 8.86 13.42 -5.57
N LYS A 59 9.95 12.75 -5.98
CA LYS A 59 10.11 12.21 -7.34
C LYS A 59 10.44 10.72 -7.26
N PRO A 60 9.50 9.89 -6.79
CA PRO A 60 9.70 8.45 -6.76
C PRO A 60 9.65 7.85 -8.16
N ASP A 61 10.26 6.67 -8.33
CA ASP A 61 10.13 5.89 -9.57
C ASP A 61 8.77 5.19 -9.64
N PHE A 62 8.15 4.93 -8.49
CA PHE A 62 6.80 4.36 -8.39
C PHE A 62 6.10 4.76 -7.09
N LEU A 63 4.77 4.73 -7.09
CA LEU A 63 3.93 4.84 -5.89
C LEU A 63 3.50 3.43 -5.45
N GLU A 64 3.53 3.17 -4.15
CA GLU A 64 2.98 1.94 -3.58
C GLU A 64 1.66 2.23 -2.87
N PHE A 65 0.54 1.91 -3.50
CA PHE A 65 -0.79 2.13 -2.91
C PHE A 65 -1.09 1.06 -1.87
N HIS A 66 -1.02 1.45 -0.61
CA HIS A 66 -1.50 0.64 0.50
C HIS A 66 -3.00 0.82 0.65
N TYR A 67 -3.78 -0.06 0.05
CA TYR A 67 -5.24 0.05 0.09
C TYR A 67 -5.80 -0.10 1.51
N SER A 68 -6.81 0.71 1.81
CA SER A 68 -7.80 0.42 2.83
C SER A 68 -9.08 -0.13 2.18
N TYR A 69 -9.96 -0.74 2.95
CA TYR A 69 -11.25 -1.19 2.42
C TYR A 69 -12.08 -0.04 1.83
N LYS A 70 -11.88 1.21 2.32
CA LYS A 70 -12.56 2.40 1.79
C LYS A 70 -12.05 2.79 0.41
N ASP A 71 -10.75 2.62 0.15
CA ASP A 71 -10.17 2.90 -1.16
C ASP A 71 -10.76 1.98 -2.23
N LEU A 72 -11.11 0.73 -1.84
CA LEU A 72 -11.74 -0.23 -2.75
C LEU A 72 -13.17 0.15 -3.18
N ASP A 73 -13.84 1.05 -2.45
CA ASP A 73 -15.17 1.54 -2.75
C ASP A 73 -15.16 2.87 -3.52
N MET A 74 -13.97 3.46 -3.75
CA MET A 74 -13.82 4.72 -4.47
C MET A 74 -13.83 4.47 -5.99
N ASP A 75 -14.37 5.44 -6.72
CA ASP A 75 -14.27 5.45 -8.17
C ASP A 75 -12.85 5.90 -8.58
N VAL A 76 -12.10 4.98 -9.19
CA VAL A 76 -10.73 5.22 -9.65
C VAL A 76 -10.67 6.36 -10.66
N ASP A 77 -11.66 6.46 -11.56
CA ASP A 77 -11.73 7.51 -12.58
C ASP A 77 -11.91 8.89 -11.95
N GLU A 78 -12.63 8.98 -10.83
CA GLU A 78 -12.77 10.24 -10.08
C GLU A 78 -11.48 10.58 -9.32
N VAL A 79 -10.86 9.60 -8.65
CA VAL A 79 -9.62 9.81 -7.90
C VAL A 79 -8.48 10.29 -8.80
N PHE A 80 -8.37 9.73 -10.00
CA PHE A 80 -7.29 10.01 -10.95
C PHE A 80 -7.72 10.90 -12.12
N ALA A 81 -8.84 11.62 -12.02
CA ALA A 81 -9.39 12.44 -13.10
C ALA A 81 -8.37 13.44 -13.69
N ALA A 82 -7.49 14.01 -12.86
CA ALA A 82 -6.45 14.94 -13.28
C ALA A 82 -5.36 14.30 -14.17
N TYR A 83 -5.26 12.97 -14.17
CA TYR A 83 -4.22 12.21 -14.87
C TYR A 83 -4.73 11.45 -16.09
N LYS A 84 -6.00 11.65 -16.45
CA LYS A 84 -6.64 10.94 -17.56
C LYS A 84 -5.97 11.26 -18.90
N ASP A 85 -5.65 12.53 -19.15
CA ASP A 85 -5.06 13.01 -20.40
C ASP A 85 -3.54 13.17 -20.30
N ASN A 86 -2.99 13.14 -19.09
CA ASN A 86 -1.56 13.26 -18.83
C ASN A 86 -1.15 12.32 -17.70
N PRO A 87 -0.93 11.04 -18.00
CA PRO A 87 -0.60 10.04 -16.98
C PRO A 87 0.65 10.39 -16.18
N LEU A 88 0.70 9.95 -14.95
CA LEU A 88 1.84 10.11 -14.06
C LEU A 88 3.08 9.44 -14.67
N PRO A 89 4.22 10.17 -14.83
CA PRO A 89 5.44 9.68 -15.49
C PRO A 89 6.24 8.76 -14.55
N MET A 90 5.59 7.77 -13.97
CA MET A 90 6.17 6.81 -13.02
C MET A 90 5.40 5.50 -13.03
N GLY A 91 5.90 4.53 -12.27
CA GLY A 91 5.20 3.27 -12.03
C GLY A 91 4.29 3.31 -10.81
N TYR A 92 3.60 2.19 -10.59
CA TYR A 92 2.85 1.93 -9.36
C TYR A 92 2.92 0.46 -8.97
N THR A 93 2.73 0.23 -7.69
CA THR A 93 2.49 -1.07 -7.08
C THR A 93 1.31 -0.95 -6.14
N CYS A 94 0.65 -2.04 -5.82
CA CYS A 94 -0.48 -2.02 -4.90
C CYS A 94 -0.29 -3.08 -3.82
N HIS A 95 -0.72 -2.74 -2.62
CA HIS A 95 -0.69 -3.63 -1.47
C HIS A 95 -2.12 -3.94 -1.04
N LEU A 96 -2.42 -5.23 -0.87
CA LEU A 96 -3.71 -5.71 -0.37
C LEU A 96 -4.05 -5.02 0.97
N PRO A 97 -5.32 -4.64 1.22
CA PRO A 97 -5.72 -4.20 2.56
C PRO A 97 -5.43 -5.23 3.64
N ASP A 98 -4.91 -4.77 4.77
CA ASP A 98 -4.76 -5.64 5.95
C ASP A 98 -6.12 -6.04 6.54
N LEU A 99 -7.12 -5.16 6.38
CA LEU A 99 -8.46 -5.33 6.91
C LEU A 99 -9.51 -4.88 5.90
N PHE A 100 -10.52 -5.71 5.70
CA PHE A 100 -11.69 -5.43 4.85
C PHE A 100 -12.89 -5.00 5.68
N SER A 101 -13.95 -4.55 5.01
CA SER A 101 -15.20 -4.13 5.65
C SER A 101 -15.78 -5.23 6.54
N GLY A 102 -16.23 -4.85 7.74
CA GLY A 102 -16.77 -5.77 8.75
C GLY A 102 -15.67 -6.56 9.47
N ASP A 103 -14.49 -5.95 9.66
CA ASP A 103 -13.34 -6.54 10.36
C ASP A 103 -12.89 -7.88 9.78
N PHE A 104 -13.08 -8.02 8.45
CA PHE A 104 -12.71 -9.23 7.75
C PHE A 104 -11.23 -9.21 7.36
N ILE A 105 -10.51 -10.25 7.72
CA ILE A 105 -9.13 -10.51 7.32
C ILE A 105 -9.15 -11.59 6.25
N LEU A 106 -8.52 -11.30 5.11
CA LEU A 106 -8.39 -12.26 4.03
C LEU A 106 -7.52 -13.44 4.44
N ASP A 107 -8.05 -14.66 4.30
CA ASP A 107 -7.34 -15.90 4.63
C ASP A 107 -7.70 -17.04 3.66
N LEU A 108 -6.84 -17.24 2.65
CA LEU A 108 -6.96 -18.35 1.72
C LEU A 108 -6.53 -19.70 2.34
N ALA A 109 -5.93 -19.69 3.52
CA ALA A 109 -5.59 -20.91 4.25
C ALA A 109 -6.71 -21.35 5.20
N SER A 110 -7.78 -20.55 5.32
CA SER A 110 -8.86 -20.81 6.27
C SER A 110 -9.53 -22.16 6.02
N PRO A 111 -9.76 -22.96 7.07
CA PRO A 111 -10.57 -24.17 6.97
C PRO A 111 -12.08 -23.88 6.82
N ASP A 112 -12.52 -22.67 7.10
CA ASP A 112 -13.90 -22.21 6.91
C ASP A 112 -14.11 -21.81 5.45
N ASP A 113 -15.00 -22.53 4.75
CA ASP A 113 -15.29 -22.30 3.35
C ASP A 113 -15.86 -20.89 3.08
N ALA A 114 -16.66 -20.34 3.99
CA ALA A 114 -17.22 -19.01 3.82
C ALA A 114 -16.12 -17.92 3.88
N VAL A 115 -15.14 -18.07 4.79
CA VAL A 115 -13.97 -17.21 4.87
C VAL A 115 -13.11 -17.35 3.61
N TRP A 116 -12.86 -18.59 3.19
CA TRP A 116 -12.05 -18.90 2.01
C TRP A 116 -12.66 -18.32 0.73
N GLU A 117 -13.95 -18.56 0.48
CA GLU A 117 -14.66 -18.01 -0.69
C GLU A 117 -14.70 -16.48 -0.69
N ARG A 118 -14.91 -15.87 0.48
CA ARG A 118 -14.86 -14.40 0.61
C ARG A 118 -13.45 -13.90 0.31
N SER A 119 -12.43 -14.58 0.78
CA SER A 119 -11.03 -14.23 0.52
C SER A 119 -10.71 -14.22 -0.98
N ILE A 120 -11.19 -15.19 -1.73
CA ILE A 120 -11.04 -15.24 -3.19
C ILE A 120 -11.71 -14.01 -3.84
N ARG A 121 -12.93 -13.69 -3.44
CA ARG A 121 -13.67 -12.53 -4.00
C ARG A 121 -12.98 -11.19 -3.70
N GLU A 122 -12.52 -10.99 -2.47
CA GLU A 122 -11.85 -9.75 -2.08
C GLU A 122 -10.47 -9.63 -2.73
N LEU A 123 -9.75 -10.73 -2.89
CA LEU A 123 -8.48 -10.77 -3.63
C LEU A 123 -8.69 -10.39 -5.09
N GLN A 124 -9.66 -11.01 -5.77
CA GLN A 124 -9.99 -10.71 -7.16
C GLN A 124 -10.39 -9.24 -7.33
N ARG A 125 -11.28 -8.75 -6.47
CA ARG A 125 -11.73 -7.35 -6.48
C ARG A 125 -10.54 -6.38 -6.38
N THR A 126 -9.61 -6.63 -5.47
CA THR A 126 -8.45 -5.77 -5.27
C THR A 126 -7.49 -5.81 -6.47
N ILE A 127 -7.32 -6.97 -7.08
CA ILE A 127 -6.55 -7.13 -8.32
C ILE A 127 -7.20 -6.32 -9.46
N ASP A 128 -8.52 -6.40 -9.62
CA ASP A 128 -9.24 -5.69 -10.68
C ASP A 128 -9.13 -4.16 -10.51
N ILE A 129 -9.21 -3.67 -9.28
CA ILE A 129 -8.95 -2.27 -8.96
C ILE A 129 -7.49 -1.90 -9.28
N THR A 130 -6.53 -2.77 -8.96
CA THR A 130 -5.12 -2.54 -9.32
C THR A 130 -4.95 -2.40 -10.83
N LYS A 131 -5.61 -3.24 -11.62
CA LYS A 131 -5.59 -3.16 -13.09
C LYS A 131 -6.18 -1.85 -13.60
N SER A 132 -7.25 -1.34 -12.96
CA SER A 132 -7.94 -0.12 -13.39
C SER A 132 -7.09 1.15 -13.23
N LEU A 133 -6.02 1.12 -12.44
CA LEU A 133 -5.08 2.24 -12.35
C LEU A 133 -4.17 2.39 -13.56
N ARG A 134 -4.03 1.35 -14.38
CA ARG A 134 -3.05 1.33 -15.49
C ARG A 134 -3.10 2.55 -16.43
N PRO A 135 -4.26 3.07 -16.84
CA PRO A 135 -4.34 4.24 -17.73
C PRO A 135 -3.73 5.52 -17.15
N TYR A 136 -3.58 5.62 -15.85
CA TYR A 136 -3.11 6.81 -15.14
C TYR A 136 -1.60 6.84 -14.88
N PHE A 137 -0.87 5.82 -15.35
CA PHE A 137 0.57 5.68 -15.17
C PHE A 137 1.26 5.32 -16.49
N THR A 138 2.51 5.77 -16.65
CA THR A 138 3.28 5.48 -17.87
C THR A 138 4.01 4.14 -17.84
N GLN A 139 3.83 3.35 -16.78
CA GLN A 139 4.45 2.05 -16.62
C GLN A 139 4.00 1.08 -17.72
N GLU A 140 4.95 0.47 -18.41
CA GLU A 140 4.67 -0.54 -19.45
C GLU A 140 4.48 -1.94 -18.86
N GLU A 141 5.26 -2.27 -17.82
CA GLU A 141 5.20 -3.57 -17.15
C GLU A 141 3.96 -3.72 -16.29
N ASP A 142 3.53 -4.97 -16.08
CA ASP A 142 2.46 -5.25 -15.14
C ASP A 142 2.86 -4.82 -13.71
N PRO A 143 1.97 -4.13 -12.97
CA PRO A 143 2.26 -3.68 -11.62
C PRO A 143 2.46 -4.86 -10.67
N VAL A 144 3.33 -4.68 -9.68
CA VAL A 144 3.44 -5.63 -8.58
C VAL A 144 2.22 -5.46 -7.67
N PHE A 145 1.55 -6.57 -7.39
CA PHE A 145 0.47 -6.63 -6.41
C PHE A 145 0.94 -7.46 -5.22
N ILE A 146 1.12 -6.80 -4.07
CA ILE A 146 1.63 -7.40 -2.85
C ILE A 146 0.43 -7.87 -2.02
N ALA A 147 0.42 -9.14 -1.64
CA ALA A 147 -0.70 -9.71 -0.88
C ALA A 147 -0.23 -10.68 0.19
N THR A 148 -0.75 -10.52 1.39
CA THR A 148 -0.76 -11.55 2.42
C THR A 148 -1.89 -12.51 2.13
N LEU A 149 -1.57 -13.80 1.98
CA LEU A 149 -2.53 -14.81 1.49
C LEU A 149 -3.24 -15.59 2.60
N GLY A 150 -2.89 -15.35 3.86
CA GLY A 150 -3.52 -16.04 4.99
C GLY A 150 -2.55 -16.80 5.88
N GLY A 151 -3.10 -17.72 6.67
CA GLY A 151 -2.32 -18.49 7.64
C GLY A 151 -2.21 -17.80 9.00
N PHE A 152 -3.19 -16.99 9.36
CA PHE A 152 -3.23 -16.28 10.64
C PHE A 152 -3.57 -17.20 11.79
N THR A 153 -2.88 -17.02 12.91
CA THR A 153 -3.17 -17.69 14.17
C THR A 153 -3.27 -16.68 15.31
N LYS A 154 -4.18 -16.92 16.25
CA LYS A 154 -4.40 -16.04 17.42
C LYS A 154 -3.70 -16.52 18.66
N GLU A 155 -3.52 -17.82 18.82
CA GLU A 155 -3.13 -18.45 20.07
C GLU A 155 -1.67 -18.93 20.10
N GLY A 156 -1.05 -19.07 18.96
CA GLY A 156 0.33 -19.55 18.87
C GLY A 156 0.80 -19.76 17.42
N PRO A 157 2.02 -20.20 17.22
CA PRO A 157 2.51 -20.56 15.89
C PRO A 157 1.64 -21.65 15.26
N VAL A 158 1.56 -21.65 13.94
CA VAL A 158 0.91 -22.74 13.19
C VAL A 158 1.61 -24.05 13.51
N ASP A 159 0.82 -25.10 13.77
CA ASP A 159 1.35 -26.46 13.89
C ASP A 159 2.03 -26.85 12.56
N PRO A 160 3.31 -27.25 12.60
CA PRO A 160 4.03 -27.65 11.40
C PRO A 160 3.33 -28.76 10.58
N GLU A 161 2.55 -29.63 11.22
CA GLU A 161 1.81 -30.69 10.54
C GLU A 161 0.63 -30.15 9.70
N GLN A 162 0.12 -28.96 10.04
CA GLN A 162 -0.97 -28.31 9.30
C GLN A 162 -0.49 -27.47 8.10
N ILE A 163 0.76 -27.06 8.09
CA ILE A 163 1.33 -26.18 7.06
C ILE A 163 1.09 -26.70 5.63
N PRO A 164 1.34 -27.98 5.30
CA PRO A 164 1.09 -28.49 3.94
C PRO A 164 -0.36 -28.31 3.49
N ALA A 165 -1.31 -28.64 4.35
CA ALA A 165 -2.75 -28.50 4.03
C ALA A 165 -3.15 -27.01 3.84
N MET A 166 -2.56 -26.12 4.60
CA MET A 166 -2.76 -24.66 4.45
C MET A 166 -2.24 -24.18 3.09
N TYR A 167 -1.05 -24.62 2.67
CA TYR A 167 -0.52 -24.28 1.34
C TYR A 167 -1.38 -24.86 0.22
N ASP A 168 -1.84 -26.08 0.34
CA ASP A 168 -2.74 -26.70 -0.65
C ASP A 168 -4.02 -25.87 -0.80
N ARG A 169 -4.57 -25.38 0.31
CA ARG A 169 -5.76 -24.55 0.32
C ARG A 169 -5.53 -23.18 -0.35
N ILE A 170 -4.39 -22.53 -0.06
CA ILE A 170 -3.98 -21.28 -0.72
C ILE A 170 -3.83 -21.50 -2.23
N ILE A 171 -3.12 -22.57 -2.63
CA ILE A 171 -2.90 -22.90 -4.05
C ILE A 171 -4.24 -23.14 -4.77
N GLU A 172 -5.15 -23.85 -4.12
CA GLU A 172 -6.49 -24.08 -4.68
C GLU A 172 -7.26 -22.76 -4.84
N GLY A 173 -7.23 -21.88 -3.83
CA GLY A 173 -7.84 -20.56 -3.89
C GLY A 173 -7.30 -19.70 -5.03
N LEU A 174 -5.99 -19.72 -5.25
CA LEU A 174 -5.36 -18.97 -6.33
C LEU A 174 -5.75 -19.45 -7.73
N LYS A 175 -6.20 -20.67 -7.90
CA LYS A 175 -6.72 -21.17 -9.20
C LYS A 175 -8.05 -20.50 -9.58
N HIS A 176 -8.76 -19.94 -8.62
CA HIS A 176 -10.03 -19.23 -8.82
C HIS A 176 -9.85 -17.73 -9.03
N VAL A 177 -8.61 -17.23 -9.05
CA VAL A 177 -8.28 -15.81 -9.19
C VAL A 177 -7.61 -15.56 -10.54
N ASP A 178 -8.11 -14.58 -11.29
CA ASP A 178 -7.45 -14.05 -12.48
C ASP A 178 -6.46 -12.94 -12.09
N TYR A 179 -5.21 -13.31 -11.97
CA TYR A 179 -4.12 -12.36 -11.73
C TYR A 179 -3.34 -11.99 -13.00
N SER A 180 -3.89 -12.25 -14.19
CA SER A 180 -3.34 -11.70 -15.44
C SER A 180 -3.33 -10.17 -15.40
N GLY A 181 -2.26 -9.56 -15.89
CA GLY A 181 -2.09 -8.10 -15.85
C GLY A 181 -1.58 -7.52 -14.54
N VAL A 182 -1.24 -8.37 -13.56
CA VAL A 182 -0.47 -8.01 -12.37
C VAL A 182 0.61 -9.06 -12.09
N ARG A 183 1.67 -8.66 -11.39
CA ARG A 183 2.68 -9.58 -10.84
C ARG A 183 2.38 -9.82 -9.37
N LEU A 184 1.73 -10.92 -9.05
CA LEU A 184 1.41 -11.27 -7.67
C LEU A 184 2.69 -11.56 -6.88
N ALA A 185 2.88 -10.84 -5.79
CA ALA A 185 3.97 -10.98 -4.85
C ALA A 185 3.45 -11.37 -3.46
N PRO A 186 3.45 -12.66 -3.10
CA PRO A 186 3.06 -13.07 -1.76
C PRO A 186 3.96 -12.47 -0.70
N GLN A 187 3.36 -11.81 0.29
CA GLN A 187 4.06 -11.26 1.44
C GLN A 187 4.05 -12.27 2.59
N THR A 188 5.21 -12.51 3.17
CA THR A 188 5.33 -13.28 4.40
C THR A 188 5.21 -12.35 5.60
N LEU A 189 4.47 -12.78 6.62
CA LEU A 189 4.32 -12.09 7.89
C LEU A 189 5.10 -12.80 8.99
N PRO A 190 5.31 -12.14 10.15
CA PRO A 190 5.82 -12.81 11.33
C PRO A 190 5.00 -14.05 11.66
N PRO A 191 5.63 -15.13 12.12
CA PRO A 191 4.93 -16.39 12.31
C PRO A 191 3.91 -16.34 13.46
N TYR A 192 4.00 -15.33 14.37
CA TYR A 192 3.11 -15.23 15.53
C TYR A 192 3.54 -14.14 16.52
N PRO A 193 2.64 -13.57 17.29
CA PRO A 193 1.26 -13.25 16.96
C PRO A 193 1.23 -12.07 16.00
N TRP A 194 0.20 -12.03 15.21
CA TRP A 194 0.09 -10.99 14.19
C TRP A 194 -0.94 -9.91 14.56
N LEU A 195 -1.95 -10.30 15.33
CA LEU A 195 -3.04 -9.46 15.81
C LEU A 195 -3.07 -9.40 17.34
#